data_4f0ee93825c90147c978a003d33a5fcf
#
_entry.id   4f0ee93825c90147c978a003d33a5fcf
#
_cell.length_a   1.000
_cell.length_b   1.000
_cell.length_c   1.000
_cell.angle_alpha   90.00
_cell.angle_beta   90.00
_cell.angle_gamma   90.00
#
_symmetry.space_group_name_H-M   'P 1'
#
loop_
_entity.id
_entity.type
_entity.pdbx_description
1 polymer ?
#
loop_
_entity_poly.entity_id
_entity_poly.type
_entity_poly.pdbx_seq_one_letter_code
_entity_poly.pdbx_strand_id
1 'polypeptide(L)'
;PPFFFNDTATTEIYTLSLHDALPIYADDMVRLFGVDATRYFVLHEMPFENDGIITWDLVIERFNSDLANILGNLVNRTVSMSNKYFDGIVKSTGATGDADQTAIDADLKAVVTGTRDKVAKKMEGLRVADAITEVFALFRRCNKYIDETTPWVLAKDEAQQDRLAEVLYNLTESITIGASLLHSFLPETAEKIVAQLNTTLREFDDLDKFGLYESGTKVTDKPEILFGRLKAEDVMPEVEKIQAVQKAEFEAEQAKLAAVEGKAACGCGAGENAADGADLEPMDVEAKEEITFDDFEKLQFQVGEIVKCEAVAKSKKLLCSQVKIGNQTKQIVSGIRKYYSPEEMVGKKVMVLVNLKPAKLAGVLSEGMLLCAEDAEGNLALLTPEKPMPAGAPIE
;
A
#
# COMPACT_ATOMS: atom_id res chain seq x y z
N PRO A 1 0.84 -10.14 17.52
CA PRO A 1 0.60 -11.05 16.42
C PRO A 1 0.84 -10.27 15.13
N PRO A 2 1.69 -10.78 14.23
CA PRO A 2 1.89 -10.10 12.96
C PRO A 2 0.55 -10.04 12.23
N PHE A 3 0.20 -8.87 11.73
CA PHE A 3 -0.85 -8.75 10.73
C PHE A 3 -0.26 -9.36 9.46
N PHE A 4 -0.52 -10.64 9.24
CA PHE A 4 -0.37 -11.21 7.93
C PHE A 4 -1.49 -10.64 7.09
N PHE A 5 -1.19 -9.68 6.24
CA PHE A 5 -1.94 -9.50 5.03
C PHE A 5 -1.62 -10.74 4.19
N ASN A 6 -2.47 -11.75 4.33
CA ASN A 6 -2.37 -12.97 3.57
C ASN A 6 -2.99 -12.67 2.21
N ASP A 7 -2.20 -12.05 1.35
CA ASP A 7 -2.61 -11.64 0.03
C ASP A 7 -2.36 -12.79 -0.93
N THR A 8 -3.38 -13.59 -1.15
CA THR A 8 -3.41 -14.59 -2.23
C THR A 8 -3.54 -13.95 -3.62
N ALA A 9 -3.88 -12.66 -3.70
CA ALA A 9 -4.00 -11.93 -4.97
C ALA A 9 -2.65 -11.35 -5.47
N THR A 10 -1.69 -11.11 -4.57
CA THR A 10 -0.39 -10.52 -4.94
C THR A 10 0.61 -11.53 -5.49
N THR A 11 0.33 -12.84 -5.40
CA THR A 11 1.28 -13.88 -5.80
C THR A 11 1.36 -14.06 -7.32
N GLU A 12 0.39 -13.55 -8.09
CA GLU A 12 0.36 -13.77 -9.55
C GLU A 12 0.84 -12.59 -10.41
N ILE A 13 0.95 -11.39 -9.84
CA ILE A 13 1.44 -10.22 -10.60
C ILE A 13 2.97 -10.13 -10.59
N TYR A 14 3.63 -10.83 -9.66
CA TYR A 14 5.08 -10.80 -9.52
C TYR A 14 5.70 -12.19 -9.71
N THR A 15 5.80 -12.63 -10.96
CA THR A 15 6.85 -13.57 -11.36
C THR A 15 8.23 -12.89 -11.45
N LEU A 16 8.35 -11.68 -10.89
CA LEU A 16 9.59 -11.16 -10.39
C LEU A 16 9.86 -11.88 -9.06
N SER A 17 10.74 -12.89 -9.15
CA SER A 17 11.39 -13.54 -8.01
C SER A 17 10.73 -13.30 -6.64
N LEU A 18 10.05 -14.30 -6.11
CA LEU A 18 9.50 -14.32 -4.73
C LEU A 18 10.60 -14.03 -3.67
N HIS A 19 11.86 -13.90 -4.09
CA HIS A 19 13.02 -13.56 -3.28
C HIS A 19 13.29 -12.06 -3.15
N ASP A 20 12.64 -11.19 -3.96
CA ASP A 20 12.95 -9.76 -3.96
C ASP A 20 11.87 -8.87 -3.28
N ALA A 21 10.67 -9.38 -3.00
CA ALA A 21 9.62 -8.64 -2.31
C ALA A 21 9.49 -9.10 -0.86
N LEU A 22 10.44 -8.71 -0.01
CA LEU A 22 10.31 -8.91 1.43
C LEU A 22 9.21 -7.98 1.99
N PRO A 23 8.37 -8.47 2.93
CA PRO A 23 7.27 -7.68 3.47
C PRO A 23 7.78 -6.44 4.20
N ILE A 24 7.09 -5.31 4.03
CA ILE A 24 7.32 -4.10 4.81
C ILE A 24 6.44 -4.18 6.06
N TYR A 25 7.05 -4.38 7.22
CA TYR A 25 6.32 -4.42 8.49
C TYR A 25 6.11 -3.02 9.07
N ALA A 26 4.98 -2.83 9.74
CA ALA A 26 4.66 -1.57 10.40
C ALA A 26 5.71 -1.18 11.45
N ASP A 27 6.27 -2.14 12.18
CA ASP A 27 7.32 -1.92 13.18
C ASP A 27 8.61 -1.35 12.55
N ASP A 28 8.96 -1.80 11.34
CA ASP A 28 10.11 -1.27 10.60
C ASP A 28 9.86 0.15 10.12
N MET A 29 8.65 0.44 9.64
CA MET A 29 8.25 1.80 9.29
C MET A 29 8.29 2.75 10.49
N VAL A 30 7.76 2.31 11.66
CA VAL A 30 7.79 3.09 12.89
C VAL A 30 9.23 3.34 13.35
N ARG A 31 10.10 2.36 13.25
CA ARG A 31 11.53 2.48 13.62
C ARG A 31 12.26 3.48 12.73
N LEU A 32 11.98 3.50 11.43
CA LEU A 32 12.66 4.36 10.45
C LEU A 32 12.09 5.79 10.40
N PHE A 33 10.76 5.93 10.51
CA PHE A 33 10.06 7.20 10.22
C PHE A 33 9.28 7.75 11.40
N GLY A 34 9.09 6.97 12.46
CA GLY A 34 8.27 7.31 13.61
C GLY A 34 6.79 6.96 13.42
N VAL A 35 6.05 7.00 14.55
CA VAL A 35 4.65 6.55 14.62
C VAL A 35 3.74 7.39 13.70
N ASP A 36 3.82 8.71 13.80
CA ASP A 36 2.92 9.61 13.06
C ASP A 36 3.15 9.57 11.56
N ALA A 37 4.40 9.45 11.10
CA ALA A 37 4.69 9.31 9.68
C ALA A 37 4.16 7.99 9.12
N THR A 38 4.29 6.90 9.88
CA THR A 38 3.72 5.60 9.53
C THR A 38 2.20 5.66 9.49
N ARG A 39 1.56 6.30 10.49
CA ARG A 39 0.11 6.53 10.49
C ARG A 39 -0.35 7.33 9.28
N TYR A 40 0.37 8.42 8.96
CA TYR A 40 0.07 9.22 7.78
C TYR A 40 0.06 8.37 6.51
N PHE A 41 1.12 7.59 6.30
CA PHE A 41 1.25 6.76 5.11
C PHE A 41 0.11 5.74 5.01
N VAL A 42 -0.13 4.97 6.08
CA VAL A 42 -1.17 3.93 6.09
C VAL A 42 -2.57 4.53 5.91
N LEU A 43 -2.88 5.65 6.57
CA LEU A 43 -4.21 6.25 6.50
C LEU A 43 -4.47 7.02 5.21
N HIS A 44 -3.40 7.51 4.54
CA HIS A 44 -3.53 8.33 3.34
C HIS A 44 -3.36 7.53 2.05
N GLU A 45 -2.39 6.59 2.00
CA GLU A 45 -2.05 5.86 0.77
C GLU A 45 -2.74 4.49 0.65
N MET A 46 -3.22 3.92 1.78
CA MET A 46 -3.91 2.63 1.76
C MET A 46 -5.42 2.84 1.64
N PRO A 47 -6.03 2.60 0.48
CA PRO A 47 -7.48 2.67 0.33
C PRO A 47 -8.16 1.53 1.08
N PHE A 48 -9.35 1.81 1.68
CA PHE A 48 -10.12 0.76 2.38
C PHE A 48 -10.79 -0.24 1.44
N GLU A 49 -10.98 0.13 0.18
CA GLU A 49 -11.76 -0.66 -0.79
C GLU A 49 -10.89 -1.53 -1.70
N ASN A 50 -9.60 -1.24 -1.79
CA ASN A 50 -8.68 -1.93 -2.71
C ASN A 50 -7.32 -2.14 -2.04
N ASP A 51 -6.56 -3.09 -2.54
CA ASP A 51 -5.18 -3.32 -2.12
C ASP A 51 -4.28 -2.15 -2.56
N GLY A 52 -3.36 -1.79 -1.69
CA GLY A 52 -2.39 -0.74 -1.94
C GLY A 52 -0.98 -1.30 -2.10
N ILE A 53 -0.18 -0.67 -2.93
CA ILE A 53 1.23 -1.04 -3.11
C ILE A 53 2.07 -0.18 -2.18
N ILE A 54 2.85 -0.83 -1.28
CA ILE A 54 3.82 -0.17 -0.40
C ILE A 54 5.23 -0.42 -0.95
N THR A 55 5.95 0.67 -1.24
CA THR A 55 7.39 0.61 -1.54
C THR A 55 8.13 1.63 -0.67
N TRP A 56 9.39 1.35 -0.36
CA TRP A 56 10.21 2.28 0.43
C TRP A 56 10.38 3.64 -0.25
N ASP A 57 10.49 3.65 -1.58
CA ASP A 57 10.57 4.89 -2.35
C ASP A 57 9.31 5.74 -2.23
N LEU A 58 8.12 5.12 -2.30
CA LEU A 58 6.85 5.80 -2.11
C LEU A 58 6.72 6.37 -0.70
N VAL A 59 7.13 5.63 0.34
CA VAL A 59 7.13 6.11 1.72
C VAL A 59 8.04 7.34 1.88
N ILE A 60 9.27 7.29 1.35
CA ILE A 60 10.23 8.40 1.39
C ILE A 60 9.70 9.61 0.60
N GLU A 61 9.10 9.38 -0.57
CA GLU A 61 8.51 10.45 -1.39
C GLU A 61 7.39 11.16 -0.64
N ARG A 62 6.43 10.42 -0.07
CA ARG A 62 5.31 10.98 0.69
C ARG A 62 5.77 11.68 1.96
N PHE A 63 6.70 11.10 2.68
CA PHE A 63 7.32 11.75 3.84
C PHE A 63 7.92 13.11 3.47
N ASN A 64 8.67 13.17 2.38
CA ASN A 64 9.32 14.41 1.95
C ASN A 64 8.33 15.43 1.38
N SER A 65 7.39 15.00 0.52
CA SER A 65 6.46 15.90 -0.16
C SER A 65 5.46 16.51 0.81
N ASP A 66 4.86 15.71 1.66
CA ASP A 66 3.74 16.13 2.48
C ASP A 66 4.17 16.51 3.90
N LEU A 67 4.84 15.60 4.62
CA LEU A 67 5.18 15.84 6.01
C LEU A 67 6.32 16.86 6.16
N ALA A 68 7.43 16.70 5.43
CA ALA A 68 8.55 17.61 5.56
C ALA A 68 8.31 18.96 4.83
N ASN A 69 7.91 18.94 3.55
CA ASN A 69 7.82 20.16 2.76
C ASN A 69 6.54 20.95 3.02
N ILE A 70 5.36 20.30 3.15
CA ILE A 70 4.11 21.04 3.36
C ILE A 70 3.95 21.38 4.83
N LEU A 71 3.95 20.42 5.75
CA LEU A 71 3.66 20.65 7.16
C LEU A 71 4.88 21.15 7.95
N GLY A 72 5.97 20.39 7.94
CA GLY A 72 7.17 20.72 8.74
C GLY A 72 7.77 22.07 8.36
N ASN A 73 7.90 22.35 7.06
CA ASN A 73 8.41 23.62 6.58
C ASN A 73 7.48 24.80 6.90
N LEU A 74 6.15 24.63 6.81
CA LEU A 74 5.16 25.65 7.17
C LEU A 74 5.32 26.10 8.63
N VAL A 75 5.30 25.13 9.56
CA VAL A 75 5.43 25.42 10.99
C VAL A 75 6.76 26.06 11.30
N ASN A 76 7.87 25.49 10.83
CA ASN A 76 9.20 26.02 11.06
C ASN A 76 9.37 27.45 10.50
N ARG A 77 8.90 27.72 9.27
CA ARG A 77 8.95 29.08 8.65
C ARG A 77 8.14 30.08 9.47
N THR A 78 6.93 29.71 9.92
CA THR A 78 6.06 30.61 10.67
C THR A 78 6.67 30.97 12.02
N VAL A 79 7.12 29.97 12.81
CA VAL A 79 7.79 30.20 14.09
C VAL A 79 9.09 30.96 13.93
N SER A 80 9.90 30.62 12.93
CA SER A 80 11.18 31.33 12.66
C SER A 80 10.97 32.78 12.25
N MET A 81 9.95 33.10 11.43
CA MET A 81 9.62 34.48 11.06
C MET A 81 9.07 35.25 12.26
N SER A 82 8.24 34.65 13.11
CA SER A 82 7.75 35.27 14.34
C SER A 82 8.91 35.63 15.28
N ASN A 83 9.85 34.73 15.48
CA ASN A 83 11.06 34.96 16.29
C ASN A 83 11.93 36.07 15.68
N LYS A 84 12.15 36.03 14.38
CA LYS A 84 13.04 36.96 13.68
C LYS A 84 12.53 38.38 13.67
N TYR A 85 11.22 38.59 13.49
CA TYR A 85 10.65 39.91 13.27
C TYR A 85 10.01 40.53 14.52
N PHE A 86 9.54 39.68 15.46
CA PHE A 86 8.80 40.11 16.63
C PHE A 86 9.22 39.40 17.93
N ASP A 87 10.45 38.92 18.02
CA ASP A 87 10.95 38.20 19.20
C ASP A 87 10.04 37.06 19.66
N GLY A 88 9.34 36.41 18.70
CA GLY A 88 8.42 35.34 18.91
C GLY A 88 6.99 35.75 19.32
N ILE A 89 6.72 37.04 19.50
CA ILE A 89 5.42 37.51 19.92
C ILE A 89 4.49 37.63 18.71
N VAL A 90 3.39 36.86 18.74
CA VAL A 90 2.37 36.87 17.69
C VAL A 90 1.20 37.75 18.11
N LYS A 91 0.93 38.81 17.35
CA LYS A 91 -0.12 39.80 17.64
C LYS A 91 -1.08 39.93 16.48
N SER A 92 -2.39 39.96 16.79
CA SER A 92 -3.39 40.47 15.87
C SER A 92 -3.41 42.00 15.97
N THR A 93 -3.24 42.66 14.87
CA THR A 93 -3.32 44.12 14.76
C THR A 93 -4.59 44.56 14.04
N GLY A 94 -5.27 43.63 13.36
CA GLY A 94 -6.40 43.92 12.49
C GLY A 94 -6.00 44.72 11.23
N ALA A 95 -4.70 44.83 10.97
CA ALA A 95 -4.21 45.58 9.81
C ALA A 95 -4.54 44.82 8.51
N THR A 96 -5.34 45.44 7.69
CA THR A 96 -5.60 45.02 6.32
C THR A 96 -4.63 45.68 5.37
N GLY A 97 -4.25 45.00 4.30
CA GLY A 97 -3.49 45.62 3.21
C GLY A 97 -4.41 46.35 2.22
N ASP A 98 -3.97 46.46 1.00
CA ASP A 98 -4.81 46.90 -0.11
C ASP A 98 -5.97 45.92 -0.37
N ALA A 99 -6.78 46.20 -1.39
CA ALA A 99 -7.95 45.35 -1.72
C ALA A 99 -7.57 43.91 -2.06
N ASP A 100 -6.43 43.71 -2.75
CA ASP A 100 -5.95 42.37 -3.14
C ASP A 100 -5.46 41.59 -1.92
N GLN A 101 -4.71 42.21 -1.03
CA GLN A 101 -4.25 41.61 0.22
C GLN A 101 -5.42 41.26 1.14
N THR A 102 -6.43 42.12 1.21
CA THR A 102 -7.67 41.88 1.98
C THR A 102 -8.43 40.65 1.42
N ALA A 103 -8.47 40.52 0.07
CA ALA A 103 -9.08 39.37 -0.58
C ALA A 103 -8.32 38.05 -0.30
N ILE A 104 -6.98 38.12 -0.29
CA ILE A 104 -6.10 36.98 0.06
C ILE A 104 -6.32 36.51 1.50
N ASP A 105 -6.47 37.45 2.46
CA ASP A 105 -6.79 37.14 3.85
C ASP A 105 -8.18 36.49 4.00
N ALA A 106 -9.17 37.04 3.30
CA ALA A 106 -10.53 36.51 3.30
C ALA A 106 -10.60 35.09 2.74
N ASP A 107 -9.87 34.82 1.65
CA ASP A 107 -9.78 33.49 1.05
C ASP A 107 -9.09 32.49 2.00
N LEU A 108 -7.97 32.88 2.64
CA LEU A 108 -7.32 32.03 3.66
C LEU A 108 -8.31 31.69 4.77
N LYS A 109 -8.98 32.68 5.36
CA LYS A 109 -9.94 32.49 6.46
C LYS A 109 -11.09 31.60 6.04
N ALA A 110 -11.65 31.77 4.85
CA ALA A 110 -12.72 30.93 4.30
C ALA A 110 -12.28 29.46 4.11
N VAL A 111 -11.09 29.24 3.57
CA VAL A 111 -10.55 27.89 3.42
C VAL A 111 -10.36 27.23 4.79
N VAL A 112 -9.72 27.92 5.74
CA VAL A 112 -9.39 27.39 7.06
C VAL A 112 -10.66 27.03 7.84
N THR A 113 -11.62 27.96 7.94
CA THR A 113 -12.87 27.72 8.69
C THR A 113 -13.79 26.71 8.01
N GLY A 114 -13.74 26.61 6.69
CA GLY A 114 -14.53 25.63 5.92
C GLY A 114 -13.95 24.20 5.93
N THR A 115 -12.71 24.02 6.39
CA THR A 115 -12.05 22.69 6.36
C THR A 115 -12.68 21.73 7.34
N ARG A 116 -13.14 22.16 8.51
CA ARG A 116 -13.82 21.33 9.52
C ARG A 116 -14.98 20.53 8.90
N ASP A 117 -15.88 21.21 8.23
CA ASP A 117 -17.08 20.58 7.66
C ASP A 117 -16.74 19.62 6.52
N LYS A 118 -15.72 19.95 5.74
CA LYS A 118 -15.21 19.05 4.68
C LYS A 118 -14.63 17.77 5.30
N VAL A 119 -13.79 17.89 6.32
CA VAL A 119 -13.21 16.74 7.04
C VAL A 119 -14.32 15.90 7.66
N ALA A 120 -15.31 16.52 8.37
CA ALA A 120 -16.43 15.81 8.97
C ALA A 120 -17.19 15.00 7.91
N LYS A 121 -17.55 15.61 6.81
CA LYS A 121 -18.27 14.95 5.70
C LYS A 121 -17.51 13.76 5.11
N LYS A 122 -16.18 13.88 4.99
CA LYS A 122 -15.34 12.76 4.51
C LYS A 122 -15.29 11.64 5.53
N MET A 123 -15.15 11.97 6.82
CA MET A 123 -15.13 10.99 7.92
C MET A 123 -16.47 10.27 8.08
N GLU A 124 -17.61 10.96 7.96
CA GLU A 124 -18.95 10.34 7.93
C GLU A 124 -19.08 9.31 6.80
N GLY A 125 -18.42 9.56 5.66
CA GLY A 125 -18.37 8.64 4.51
C GLY A 125 -17.26 7.59 4.61
N LEU A 126 -16.56 7.44 5.74
CA LEU A 126 -15.40 6.55 5.96
C LEU A 126 -14.23 6.80 5.00
N ARG A 127 -14.16 7.98 4.38
CA ARG A 127 -13.11 8.38 3.42
C ARG A 127 -11.94 9.07 4.15
N VAL A 128 -11.20 8.30 4.93
CA VAL A 128 -10.12 8.80 5.80
C VAL A 128 -9.00 9.48 5.01
N ALA A 129 -8.54 8.87 3.93
CA ALA A 129 -7.51 9.45 3.05
C ALA A 129 -7.91 10.82 2.50
N ASP A 130 -9.18 10.96 2.08
CA ASP A 130 -9.71 12.24 1.62
C ASP A 130 -9.81 13.28 2.75
N ALA A 131 -10.17 12.85 3.95
CA ALA A 131 -10.22 13.76 5.11
C ALA A 131 -8.83 14.33 5.41
N ILE A 132 -7.79 13.50 5.41
CA ILE A 132 -6.39 13.93 5.54
C ILE A 132 -6.01 14.88 4.40
N THR A 133 -6.40 14.57 3.17
CA THR A 133 -6.15 15.43 1.99
C THR A 133 -6.75 16.83 2.17
N GLU A 134 -7.96 16.97 2.75
CA GLU A 134 -8.57 18.28 3.07
C GLU A 134 -7.75 19.04 4.12
N VAL A 135 -7.25 18.38 5.17
CA VAL A 135 -6.36 19.02 6.16
C VAL A 135 -5.06 19.49 5.50
N PHE A 136 -4.45 18.67 4.64
CA PHE A 136 -3.25 19.08 3.92
C PHE A 136 -3.52 20.17 2.86
N ALA A 137 -4.73 20.26 2.32
CA ALA A 137 -5.14 21.38 1.46
C ALA A 137 -5.14 22.71 2.23
N LEU A 138 -5.55 22.72 3.51
CA LEU A 138 -5.42 23.88 4.39
C LEU A 138 -3.94 24.28 4.54
N PHE A 139 -3.04 23.35 4.83
CA PHE A 139 -1.61 23.64 4.97
C PHE A 139 -0.98 24.13 3.65
N ARG A 140 -1.37 23.57 2.51
CA ARG A 140 -0.95 24.09 1.19
C ARG A 140 -1.45 25.50 0.98
N ARG A 141 -2.68 25.83 1.38
CA ARG A 141 -3.21 27.21 1.32
C ARG A 141 -2.40 28.17 2.21
N CYS A 142 -1.99 27.75 3.41
CA CYS A 142 -1.11 28.54 4.27
C CYS A 142 0.27 28.80 3.63
N ASN A 143 0.89 27.78 3.01
CA ASN A 143 2.14 27.98 2.29
C ASN A 143 1.98 28.96 1.13
N LYS A 144 0.90 28.83 0.34
CA LYS A 144 0.58 29.77 -0.74
C LYS A 144 0.36 31.19 -0.19
N TYR A 145 -0.27 31.34 0.98
CA TYR A 145 -0.48 32.62 1.64
C TYR A 145 0.84 33.31 2.01
N ILE A 146 1.84 32.54 2.47
CA ILE A 146 3.19 33.07 2.72
C ILE A 146 3.80 33.63 1.42
N ASP A 147 3.63 32.91 0.31
CA ASP A 147 4.22 33.33 -0.97
C ASP A 147 3.48 34.53 -1.58
N GLU A 148 2.16 34.63 -1.39
CA GLU A 148 1.34 35.77 -1.84
C GLU A 148 1.58 37.04 -1.02
N THR A 149 1.72 36.91 0.32
CA THR A 149 1.92 38.06 1.22
C THR A 149 3.37 38.50 1.36
N THR A 150 4.31 37.64 0.95
CA THR A 150 5.77 37.92 0.96
C THR A 150 6.26 38.61 2.26
N PRO A 151 6.15 37.94 3.45
CA PRO A 151 6.48 38.54 4.76
C PRO A 151 7.88 39.14 4.83
N TRP A 152 8.84 38.60 4.11
CA TRP A 152 10.22 39.10 4.05
C TRP A 152 10.36 40.44 3.29
N VAL A 153 9.37 40.80 2.48
CA VAL A 153 9.28 42.09 1.83
C VAL A 153 8.64 43.09 2.79
N LEU A 154 7.51 42.72 3.43
CA LEU A 154 6.84 43.55 4.43
C LEU A 154 7.78 43.91 5.59
N ALA A 155 8.67 43.01 5.99
CA ALA A 155 9.64 43.22 7.07
C ALA A 155 10.68 44.31 6.78
N LYS A 156 10.84 44.77 5.54
CA LYS A 156 11.80 45.81 5.15
C LYS A 156 11.22 47.25 5.28
N ASP A 157 9.91 47.33 5.42
CA ASP A 157 9.19 48.61 5.49
C ASP A 157 8.59 48.77 6.90
N GLU A 158 9.05 49.78 7.63
CA GLU A 158 8.56 50.10 8.97
C GLU A 158 7.06 50.42 8.98
N ALA A 159 6.51 50.96 7.90
CA ALA A 159 5.08 51.25 7.78
C ALA A 159 4.23 50.00 7.61
N GLN A 160 4.81 48.86 7.26
CA GLN A 160 4.12 47.59 7.05
C GLN A 160 4.25 46.59 8.24
N GLN A 161 4.82 47.03 9.36
CA GLN A 161 5.03 46.13 10.52
C GLN A 161 3.73 45.57 11.08
N ASP A 162 2.67 46.40 11.18
CA ASP A 162 1.35 45.97 11.65
C ASP A 162 0.74 44.94 10.68
N ARG A 163 0.94 45.13 9.36
CA ARG A 163 0.49 44.19 8.35
C ARG A 163 1.27 42.87 8.43
N LEU A 164 2.58 42.93 8.62
CA LEU A 164 3.41 41.73 8.84
C LEU A 164 2.97 40.97 10.09
N ALA A 165 2.67 41.66 11.18
CA ALA A 165 2.19 41.05 12.41
C ALA A 165 0.86 40.33 12.19
N GLU A 166 -0.10 40.92 11.45
CA GLU A 166 -1.37 40.33 11.12
C GLU A 166 -1.20 39.08 10.21
N VAL A 167 -0.27 39.13 9.24
CA VAL A 167 0.05 37.97 8.39
C VAL A 167 0.53 36.79 9.23
N LEU A 168 1.45 37.03 10.17
CA LEU A 168 1.96 35.98 11.05
C LEU A 168 0.88 35.45 12.02
N TYR A 169 0.00 36.34 12.51
CA TYR A 169 -1.16 35.95 13.31
C TYR A 169 -2.10 35.03 12.52
N ASN A 170 -2.46 35.42 11.31
CA ASN A 170 -3.33 34.62 10.44
C ASN A 170 -2.73 33.24 10.14
N LEU A 171 -1.42 33.12 9.94
CA LEU A 171 -0.73 31.86 9.75
C LEU A 171 -0.75 31.00 11.02
N THR A 172 -0.44 31.60 12.19
CA THR A 172 -0.42 30.88 13.47
C THR A 172 -1.79 30.36 13.83
N GLU A 173 -2.83 31.17 13.64
CA GLU A 173 -4.23 30.79 13.81
C GLU A 173 -4.61 29.62 12.91
N SER A 174 -4.29 29.72 11.63
CA SER A 174 -4.57 28.68 10.64
C SER A 174 -3.87 27.37 10.95
N ILE A 175 -2.61 27.43 11.37
CA ILE A 175 -1.84 26.24 11.78
C ILE A 175 -2.45 25.61 13.03
N THR A 176 -2.92 26.40 13.99
CA THR A 176 -3.58 25.88 15.21
C THR A 176 -4.86 25.12 14.87
N ILE A 177 -5.69 25.65 13.97
CA ILE A 177 -6.91 24.96 13.49
C ILE A 177 -6.53 23.67 12.74
N GLY A 178 -5.55 23.78 11.83
CA GLY A 178 -5.06 22.63 11.07
C GLY A 178 -4.48 21.53 11.95
N ALA A 179 -3.69 21.89 12.98
CA ALA A 179 -3.14 20.95 13.95
C ALA A 179 -4.24 20.25 14.76
N SER A 180 -5.27 20.97 15.15
CA SER A 180 -6.41 20.40 15.89
C SER A 180 -7.19 19.39 15.03
N LEU A 181 -7.41 19.67 13.73
CA LEU A 181 -7.98 18.72 12.77
C LEU A 181 -7.07 17.51 12.53
N LEU A 182 -5.76 17.75 12.53
CA LEU A 182 -4.75 16.70 12.30
C LEU A 182 -4.61 15.74 13.48
N HIS A 183 -4.97 16.15 14.70
CA HIS A 183 -4.74 15.39 15.93
C HIS A 183 -5.32 13.98 15.91
N SER A 184 -6.48 13.77 15.29
CA SER A 184 -7.07 12.43 15.14
C SER A 184 -6.22 11.48 14.28
N PHE A 185 -5.41 12.01 13.38
CA PHE A 185 -4.59 11.24 12.44
C PHE A 185 -3.13 11.14 12.90
N LEU A 186 -2.53 12.27 13.28
CA LEU A 186 -1.14 12.42 13.73
C LEU A 186 -1.08 13.10 15.10
N PRO A 187 -1.37 12.37 16.18
CA PRO A 187 -1.54 12.95 17.52
C PRO A 187 -0.26 13.61 18.06
N GLU A 188 0.88 12.93 17.98
CA GLU A 188 2.14 13.46 18.52
C GLU A 188 2.59 14.72 17.77
N THR A 189 2.40 14.73 16.46
CA THR A 189 2.74 15.87 15.61
C THR A 189 1.86 17.07 15.93
N ALA A 190 0.57 16.87 16.10
CA ALA A 190 -0.36 17.93 16.45
C ALA A 190 -0.03 18.54 17.81
N GLU A 191 0.27 17.74 18.82
CA GLU A 191 0.71 18.19 20.14
C GLU A 191 2.02 18.99 20.07
N LYS A 192 2.99 18.53 19.30
CA LYS A 192 4.25 19.26 19.06
C LYS A 192 4.03 20.60 18.38
N ILE A 193 3.10 20.69 17.43
CA ILE A 193 2.77 21.95 16.77
C ILE A 193 2.20 22.96 17.76
N VAL A 194 1.15 22.59 18.53
CA VAL A 194 0.54 23.51 19.46
C VAL A 194 1.46 23.89 20.61
N ALA A 195 2.36 23.00 21.03
CA ALA A 195 3.39 23.29 22.01
C ALA A 195 4.39 24.33 21.48
N GLN A 196 4.81 24.24 20.21
CA GLN A 196 5.69 25.24 19.59
C GLN A 196 5.02 26.61 19.41
N LEU A 197 3.71 26.60 19.19
CA LEU A 197 2.90 27.82 19.10
C LEU A 197 2.46 28.36 20.46
N ASN A 198 2.81 27.66 21.55
CA ASN A 198 2.40 27.98 22.93
C ASN A 198 0.87 28.16 23.07
N THR A 199 0.13 27.21 22.53
CA THR A 199 -1.33 27.16 22.56
C THR A 199 -1.78 25.72 22.84
N THR A 200 -3.10 25.48 22.79
CA THR A 200 -3.70 24.16 22.97
C THR A 200 -4.50 23.74 21.76
N LEU A 201 -4.71 22.44 21.63
CA LEU A 201 -5.66 21.90 20.66
C LEU A 201 -7.07 22.46 20.96
N ARG A 202 -7.83 22.71 19.91
CA ARG A 202 -9.21 23.21 20.02
C ARG A 202 -10.22 22.09 19.94
N GLU A 203 -11.34 22.31 20.59
CA GLU A 203 -12.51 21.46 20.44
C GLU A 203 -13.06 21.55 19.00
N PHE A 204 -13.65 20.47 18.53
CA PHE A 204 -14.15 20.37 17.18
C PHE A 204 -15.15 21.47 16.80
N ASP A 205 -15.98 21.87 17.76
CA ASP A 205 -17.01 22.92 17.58
C ASP A 205 -16.44 24.34 17.44
N ASP A 206 -15.14 24.53 17.70
CA ASP A 206 -14.47 25.82 17.59
C ASP A 206 -13.57 25.91 16.33
N LEU A 207 -13.49 24.84 15.53
CA LEU A 207 -12.59 24.78 14.35
C LEU A 207 -13.13 25.54 13.12
N ASP A 208 -14.37 25.97 13.15
CA ASP A 208 -14.98 26.90 12.16
C ASP A 208 -14.86 28.38 12.54
N LYS A 209 -14.27 28.68 13.70
CA LYS A 209 -14.08 30.02 14.21
C LYS A 209 -12.63 30.47 14.01
N PHE A 210 -12.46 31.64 13.47
CA PHE A 210 -11.15 32.25 13.26
C PHE A 210 -10.90 33.38 14.25
N GLY A 211 -9.66 33.51 14.73
CA GLY A 211 -9.29 34.60 15.64
C GLY A 211 -9.35 34.23 17.12
N LEU A 212 -9.27 32.95 17.45
CA LEU A 212 -9.27 32.46 18.85
C LEU A 212 -7.84 32.30 19.42
N TYR A 213 -6.80 32.41 18.62
CA TYR A 213 -5.43 32.41 19.13
C TYR A 213 -5.19 33.68 19.94
N GLU A 214 -4.65 33.53 21.15
CA GLU A 214 -4.46 34.67 22.07
C GLU A 214 -3.39 35.60 21.54
N SER A 215 -3.81 36.85 21.23
CA SER A 215 -2.91 37.89 20.72
C SER A 215 -1.90 38.31 21.80
N GLY A 216 -0.64 38.36 21.45
CA GLY A 216 0.46 38.62 22.37
C GLY A 216 1.16 37.39 22.90
N THR A 217 0.70 36.20 22.53
CA THR A 217 1.37 34.94 22.88
C THR A 217 2.74 34.85 22.23
N LYS A 218 3.72 34.36 22.99
CA LYS A 218 5.07 34.11 22.51
C LYS A 218 5.22 32.66 22.07
N VAL A 219 5.59 32.40 20.82
CA VAL A 219 5.95 31.08 20.33
C VAL A 219 7.30 30.62 20.87
N THR A 220 7.65 29.34 20.69
CA THR A 220 8.94 28.81 21.13
C THR A 220 10.12 29.58 20.50
N ASP A 221 11.16 29.84 21.28
CA ASP A 221 12.39 30.49 20.78
C ASP A 221 13.22 29.56 19.87
N LYS A 222 13.08 28.26 20.05
CA LYS A 222 13.80 27.22 19.28
C LYS A 222 12.81 26.26 18.69
N PRO A 223 12.39 26.46 17.42
CA PRO A 223 11.48 25.54 16.75
C PRO A 223 12.15 24.17 16.56
N GLU A 224 11.45 23.13 16.94
CA GLU A 224 11.81 21.75 16.65
C GLU A 224 11.43 21.43 15.21
N ILE A 225 12.32 20.77 14.48
CA ILE A 225 12.02 20.26 13.15
C ILE A 225 11.10 19.05 13.31
N LEU A 226 9.83 19.18 12.96
CA LEU A 226 8.84 18.12 13.08
C LEU A 226 9.19 16.93 12.18
N PHE A 227 9.54 17.21 10.93
CA PHE A 227 9.94 16.21 9.94
C PHE A 227 11.16 16.73 9.18
N GLY A 228 12.30 16.09 9.38
CA GLY A 228 13.52 16.35 8.61
C GLY A 228 13.41 15.70 7.23
N ARG A 229 13.92 16.39 6.20
CA ARG A 229 13.93 15.82 4.85
C ARG A 229 14.79 14.57 4.81
N LEU A 230 14.26 13.46 4.32
CA LEU A 230 14.94 12.20 4.16
C LEU A 230 15.64 12.13 2.80
N LYS A 231 16.84 11.57 2.78
CA LYS A 231 17.51 11.18 1.55
C LYS A 231 17.46 9.66 1.42
N ALA A 232 17.12 9.19 0.23
CA ALA A 232 17.11 7.75 -0.04
C ALA A 232 18.45 7.10 0.28
N GLU A 233 19.57 7.79 0.01
CA GLU A 233 20.94 7.35 0.32
C GLU A 233 21.17 7.09 1.83
N ASP A 234 20.45 7.78 2.71
CA ASP A 234 20.59 7.63 4.16
C ASP A 234 19.64 6.53 4.71
N VAL A 235 18.48 6.32 4.06
CA VAL A 235 17.45 5.38 4.50
C VAL A 235 17.69 3.98 3.95
N MET A 236 18.04 3.84 2.67
CA MET A 236 18.16 2.54 2.00
C MET A 236 19.16 1.58 2.67
N PRO A 237 20.33 2.01 3.20
CA PRO A 237 21.21 1.10 3.93
C PRO A 237 20.59 0.50 5.19
N GLU A 238 19.68 1.21 5.87
CA GLU A 238 18.94 0.66 7.01
C GLU A 238 17.84 -0.30 6.56
N VAL A 239 17.18 -0.01 5.44
CA VAL A 239 16.23 -0.93 4.79
C VAL A 239 16.91 -2.23 4.39
N GLU A 240 18.08 -2.18 3.75
CA GLU A 240 18.84 -3.38 3.37
C GLU A 240 19.21 -4.25 4.59
N LYS A 241 19.54 -3.64 5.71
CA LYS A 241 19.80 -4.39 6.95
C LYS A 241 18.53 -5.09 7.47
N ILE A 242 17.38 -4.42 7.43
CA ILE A 242 16.10 -5.00 7.80
C ILE A 242 15.79 -6.19 6.90
N GLN A 243 15.90 -6.00 5.60
CA GLN A 243 15.64 -7.05 4.61
C GLN A 243 16.59 -8.24 4.77
N ALA A 244 17.86 -8.01 5.08
CA ALA A 244 18.81 -9.09 5.35
C ALA A 244 18.42 -9.93 6.59
N VAL A 245 17.91 -9.28 7.65
CA VAL A 245 17.42 -9.98 8.84
C VAL A 245 16.16 -10.78 8.53
N GLN A 246 15.19 -10.18 7.84
CA GLN A 246 13.95 -10.84 7.43
C GLN A 246 14.22 -12.06 6.55
N LYS A 247 15.16 -11.94 5.59
CA LYS A 247 15.57 -13.04 4.74
C LYS A 247 16.19 -14.18 5.54
N ALA A 248 17.09 -13.87 6.47
CA ALA A 248 17.72 -14.87 7.34
C ALA A 248 16.69 -15.57 8.26
N GLU A 249 15.70 -14.84 8.78
CA GLU A 249 14.63 -15.40 9.60
C GLU A 249 13.73 -16.32 8.78
N PHE A 250 13.37 -15.92 7.56
CA PHE A 250 12.59 -16.72 6.64
C PHE A 250 13.31 -18.03 6.25
N GLU A 251 14.60 -17.96 5.90
CA GLU A 251 15.43 -19.12 5.60
C GLU A 251 15.54 -20.07 6.82
N ALA A 252 15.68 -19.51 8.03
CA ALA A 252 15.75 -20.29 9.26
C ALA A 252 14.39 -20.96 9.61
N GLU A 253 13.27 -20.32 9.30
CA GLU A 253 11.95 -20.87 9.50
C GLU A 253 11.64 -21.98 8.49
N GLN A 254 12.01 -21.80 7.24
CA GLN A 254 11.92 -22.83 6.21
C GLN A 254 12.77 -24.06 6.57
N ALA A 255 14.00 -23.85 7.06
CA ALA A 255 14.85 -24.95 7.51
C ALA A 255 14.25 -25.70 8.73
N LYS A 256 13.55 -24.99 9.62
CA LYS A 256 12.83 -25.64 10.76
C LYS A 256 11.63 -26.43 10.29
N LEU A 257 10.85 -25.94 9.34
CA LEU A 257 9.70 -26.64 8.75
C LEU A 257 10.16 -27.91 8.03
N ALA A 258 11.21 -27.83 7.22
CA ALA A 258 11.82 -28.99 6.57
C ALA A 258 12.36 -30.04 7.58
N ALA A 259 12.91 -29.58 8.72
CA ALA A 259 13.38 -30.47 9.77
C ALA A 259 12.25 -31.13 10.58
N VAL A 260 11.07 -30.51 10.65
CA VAL A 260 9.86 -31.09 11.27
C VAL A 260 9.19 -32.09 10.34
N GLU A 261 9.12 -31.82 9.05
CA GLU A 261 8.64 -32.76 8.03
C GLU A 261 9.54 -33.98 7.92
N GLY A 262 10.85 -33.83 8.01
CA GLY A 262 11.81 -34.93 8.07
C GLY A 262 11.69 -35.81 9.33
N LYS A 263 11.08 -35.33 10.44
CA LYS A 263 10.84 -36.08 11.67
C LYS A 263 9.47 -36.75 11.73
N ALA A 264 8.48 -36.26 10.98
CA ALA A 264 7.15 -36.85 10.88
C ALA A 264 7.11 -38.05 9.92
N ALA A 265 8.14 -38.24 9.08
CA ALA A 265 8.24 -39.35 8.13
C ALA A 265 8.76 -40.67 8.74
N CYS A 266 8.92 -40.78 10.06
CA CYS A 266 9.37 -42.01 10.71
C CYS A 266 8.21 -42.72 11.42
N GLY A 267 7.26 -43.25 10.68
CA GLY A 267 6.25 -44.16 11.24
C GLY A 267 4.96 -44.25 10.44
N CYS A 268 4.99 -44.80 9.26
CA CYS A 268 3.98 -45.76 8.72
C CYS A 268 4.39 -46.10 7.27
N GLY A 269 4.49 -47.41 7.02
CA GLY A 269 5.14 -47.98 5.88
C GLY A 269 4.48 -47.83 4.52
N ALA A 270 5.33 -48.01 3.54
CA ALA A 270 5.15 -48.51 2.19
C ALA A 270 4.31 -47.69 1.20
N GLY A 271 5.03 -47.03 0.31
CA GLY A 271 4.55 -46.50 -0.95
C GLY A 271 5.69 -45.67 -1.61
N GLU A 272 6.63 -46.43 -2.21
CA GLU A 272 7.72 -45.84 -3.00
C GLU A 272 7.16 -44.97 -4.13
N ASN A 273 7.49 -43.67 -4.12
CA ASN A 273 7.74 -42.82 -5.29
C ASN A 273 8.14 -41.43 -4.81
N ALA A 274 9.29 -41.34 -4.18
CA ALA A 274 10.02 -40.06 -4.08
C ALA A 274 11.04 -40.08 -5.22
N ALA A 275 10.74 -39.42 -6.31
CA ALA A 275 11.75 -39.05 -7.30
C ALA A 275 12.59 -37.92 -6.71
N ASP A 276 13.89 -38.20 -6.66
CA ASP A 276 14.99 -37.27 -6.38
C ASP A 276 14.70 -35.83 -6.87
N GLY A 277 14.92 -34.87 -5.96
CA GLY A 277 15.14 -33.47 -6.33
C GLY A 277 16.46 -33.35 -7.06
N ALA A 278 16.46 -33.67 -8.35
CA ALA A 278 17.50 -33.24 -9.26
C ALA A 278 17.41 -31.72 -9.39
N ASP A 279 18.51 -31.01 -9.23
CA ASP A 279 18.66 -29.61 -9.61
C ASP A 279 18.29 -29.49 -11.11
N LEU A 280 17.03 -29.14 -11.38
CA LEU A 280 16.57 -28.87 -12.73
C LEU A 280 17.06 -27.47 -13.10
N GLU A 281 17.82 -27.36 -14.21
CA GLU A 281 18.29 -26.07 -14.70
C GLU A 281 17.10 -25.18 -15.11
N PRO A 282 17.17 -23.86 -14.85
CA PRO A 282 16.13 -22.92 -15.28
C PRO A 282 15.95 -22.98 -16.79
N MET A 283 14.70 -22.93 -17.25
CA MET A 283 14.35 -23.01 -18.66
C MET A 283 13.98 -21.63 -19.20
N ASP A 284 14.70 -21.13 -20.20
CA ASP A 284 14.31 -19.92 -20.91
C ASP A 284 13.19 -20.22 -21.92
N VAL A 285 12.05 -19.56 -21.79
CA VAL A 285 10.92 -19.63 -22.71
C VAL A 285 10.80 -18.35 -23.49
N GLU A 286 10.59 -18.43 -24.80
CA GLU A 286 10.35 -17.26 -25.65
C GLU A 286 9.13 -16.47 -25.15
N ALA A 287 9.34 -15.20 -24.82
CA ALA A 287 8.29 -14.32 -24.32
C ALA A 287 7.21 -14.11 -25.40
N LYS A 288 5.94 -14.28 -25.01
CA LYS A 288 4.78 -13.92 -25.84
C LYS A 288 4.45 -12.45 -25.70
N GLU A 289 3.57 -11.97 -26.58
CA GLU A 289 3.03 -10.60 -26.47
C GLU A 289 2.32 -10.39 -25.12
N GLU A 290 2.50 -9.20 -24.53
CA GLU A 290 1.82 -8.82 -23.29
C GLU A 290 0.31 -8.80 -23.52
N ILE A 291 -0.41 -9.32 -22.54
CA ILE A 291 -1.90 -9.27 -22.52
C ILE A 291 -2.37 -8.32 -21.41
N THR A 292 -3.56 -7.77 -21.58
CA THR A 292 -4.18 -6.95 -20.54
C THR A 292 -4.83 -7.82 -19.47
N PHE A 293 -5.08 -7.26 -18.28
CA PHE A 293 -5.84 -7.94 -17.23
C PHE A 293 -7.23 -8.37 -17.72
N ASP A 294 -7.90 -7.54 -18.51
CA ASP A 294 -9.19 -7.87 -19.14
C ASP A 294 -9.13 -9.09 -20.07
N ASP A 295 -7.96 -9.40 -20.64
CA ASP A 295 -7.77 -10.60 -21.46
C ASP A 295 -7.59 -11.84 -20.60
N PHE A 296 -6.94 -11.69 -19.44
CA PHE A 296 -6.80 -12.77 -18.45
C PHE A 296 -8.14 -13.11 -17.79
N GLU A 297 -8.95 -12.11 -17.40
CA GLU A 297 -10.30 -12.31 -16.82
C GLU A 297 -11.26 -13.09 -17.73
N LYS A 298 -11.00 -13.14 -19.03
CA LYS A 298 -11.78 -13.97 -19.97
C LYS A 298 -11.52 -15.46 -19.79
N LEU A 299 -10.44 -15.84 -19.09
CA LEU A 299 -10.09 -17.24 -18.82
C LEU A 299 -10.68 -17.65 -17.48
N GLN A 300 -11.34 -18.80 -17.41
CA GLN A 300 -11.92 -19.31 -16.18
C GLN A 300 -11.21 -20.62 -15.80
N PHE A 301 -10.40 -20.54 -14.72
CA PHE A 301 -9.72 -21.69 -14.17
C PHE A 301 -10.44 -22.22 -12.93
N GLN A 302 -10.50 -23.53 -12.77
CA GLN A 302 -11.08 -24.17 -11.59
C GLN A 302 -10.34 -25.46 -11.23
N VAL A 303 -10.38 -25.84 -9.96
CA VAL A 303 -9.90 -27.14 -9.51
C VAL A 303 -10.89 -28.21 -9.92
N GLY A 304 -10.44 -29.23 -10.63
CA GLY A 304 -11.21 -30.42 -11.00
C GLY A 304 -10.71 -31.68 -10.30
N GLU A 305 -11.59 -32.64 -10.06
CA GLU A 305 -11.25 -33.96 -9.59
C GLU A 305 -11.50 -34.99 -10.69
N ILE A 306 -10.50 -35.76 -11.07
CA ILE A 306 -10.63 -36.78 -12.09
C ILE A 306 -11.36 -37.99 -11.47
N VAL A 307 -12.59 -38.20 -11.87
CA VAL A 307 -13.43 -39.33 -11.35
C VAL A 307 -13.34 -40.55 -12.21
N LYS A 308 -12.96 -40.41 -13.49
CA LYS A 308 -12.77 -41.53 -14.43
C LYS A 308 -11.77 -41.09 -15.50
N CYS A 309 -10.91 -41.99 -15.93
CA CYS A 309 -9.97 -41.77 -17.04
C CYS A 309 -9.88 -43.05 -17.90
N GLU A 310 -9.86 -42.87 -19.21
CA GLU A 310 -9.77 -43.94 -20.19
C GLU A 310 -8.84 -43.55 -21.35
N ALA A 311 -8.17 -44.55 -21.91
CA ALA A 311 -7.36 -44.32 -23.11
C ALA A 311 -8.25 -44.18 -24.34
N VAL A 312 -7.97 -43.16 -25.19
CA VAL A 312 -8.70 -42.97 -26.45
C VAL A 312 -8.28 -44.02 -27.46
N ALA A 313 -9.21 -44.88 -27.88
CA ALA A 313 -8.94 -46.03 -28.75
C ALA A 313 -8.24 -45.69 -30.09
N LYS A 314 -8.52 -44.50 -30.63
CA LYS A 314 -7.96 -44.04 -31.91
C LYS A 314 -6.66 -43.23 -31.77
N SER A 315 -6.10 -43.14 -30.57
CA SER A 315 -4.85 -42.36 -30.33
C SER A 315 -3.96 -43.06 -29.30
N LYS A 316 -2.66 -43.12 -29.61
CA LYS A 316 -1.65 -43.59 -28.66
C LYS A 316 -1.18 -42.52 -27.68
N LYS A 317 -1.62 -41.27 -27.87
CA LYS A 317 -1.15 -40.12 -27.08
C LYS A 317 -2.20 -39.52 -26.14
N LEU A 318 -3.50 -39.89 -26.35
CA LEU A 318 -4.61 -39.20 -25.69
C LEU A 318 -5.24 -40.05 -24.58
N LEU A 319 -5.52 -39.36 -23.46
CA LEU A 319 -6.41 -39.85 -22.39
C LEU A 319 -7.71 -39.03 -22.41
N CYS A 320 -8.83 -39.68 -22.13
CA CYS A 320 -10.13 -39.04 -21.95
C CYS A 320 -10.49 -39.13 -20.48
N SER A 321 -10.54 -38.01 -19.80
CA SER A 321 -10.84 -37.89 -18.38
C SER A 321 -12.22 -37.30 -18.16
N GLN A 322 -12.98 -37.86 -17.24
CA GLN A 322 -14.19 -37.30 -16.68
C GLN A 322 -13.78 -36.50 -15.42
N VAL A 323 -13.89 -35.19 -15.48
CA VAL A 323 -13.43 -34.31 -14.43
C VAL A 323 -14.62 -33.64 -13.76
N LYS A 324 -14.78 -33.91 -12.46
CA LYS A 324 -15.79 -33.30 -11.61
C LYS A 324 -15.34 -31.90 -11.22
N ILE A 325 -16.15 -30.88 -11.51
CA ILE A 325 -15.90 -29.48 -11.23
C ILE A 325 -17.16 -28.94 -10.55
N GLY A 326 -17.12 -28.78 -9.23
CA GLY A 326 -18.32 -28.45 -8.45
C GLY A 326 -19.44 -29.52 -8.62
N ASN A 327 -20.57 -29.08 -9.12
CA ASN A 327 -21.75 -29.95 -9.38
C ASN A 327 -21.79 -30.48 -10.83
N GLN A 328 -20.80 -30.17 -11.65
CA GLN A 328 -20.77 -30.62 -13.06
C GLN A 328 -19.62 -31.59 -13.29
N THR A 329 -19.77 -32.43 -14.30
CA THR A 329 -18.68 -33.32 -14.78
C THR A 329 -18.44 -32.95 -16.24
N LYS A 330 -17.20 -32.61 -16.59
CA LYS A 330 -16.78 -32.29 -17.95
C LYS A 330 -15.88 -33.38 -18.49
N GLN A 331 -16.06 -33.70 -19.76
CA GLN A 331 -15.16 -34.59 -20.49
C GLN A 331 -13.99 -33.82 -21.04
N ILE A 332 -12.77 -34.17 -20.69
CA ILE A 332 -11.56 -33.51 -21.13
C ILE A 332 -10.59 -34.49 -21.74
N VAL A 333 -10.12 -34.20 -22.93
CA VAL A 333 -9.14 -35.02 -23.65
C VAL A 333 -7.79 -34.33 -23.61
N SER A 334 -6.75 -35.04 -23.15
CA SER A 334 -5.39 -34.50 -22.95
C SER A 334 -4.32 -35.42 -23.52
N GLY A 335 -3.22 -34.86 -24.00
CA GLY A 335 -2.10 -35.54 -24.67
C GLY A 335 -1.08 -36.19 -23.76
N ILE A 336 -1.48 -36.64 -22.57
CA ILE A 336 -0.56 -37.04 -21.48
C ILE A 336 -0.41 -38.53 -21.30
N ARG A 337 -0.93 -39.35 -22.20
CA ARG A 337 -0.88 -40.83 -22.11
C ARG A 337 0.52 -41.41 -22.07
N LYS A 338 1.54 -40.69 -22.53
CA LYS A 338 2.94 -41.14 -22.47
C LYS A 338 3.49 -41.05 -21.02
N TYR A 339 2.93 -40.14 -20.22
CA TYR A 339 3.44 -39.77 -18.90
C TYR A 339 2.58 -40.28 -17.76
N TYR A 340 1.29 -40.55 -18.00
CA TYR A 340 0.33 -40.99 -16.99
C TYR A 340 -0.50 -42.15 -17.50
N SER A 341 -0.71 -43.17 -16.65
CA SER A 341 -1.67 -44.23 -16.92
C SER A 341 -3.10 -43.78 -16.53
N PRO A 342 -4.15 -44.37 -17.13
CA PRO A 342 -5.53 -44.03 -16.76
C PRO A 342 -5.82 -44.25 -15.28
N GLU A 343 -5.21 -45.28 -14.66
CA GLU A 343 -5.37 -45.63 -13.26
C GLU A 343 -4.79 -44.60 -12.33
N GLU A 344 -3.62 -44.04 -12.68
CA GLU A 344 -2.94 -43.00 -11.89
C GLU A 344 -3.66 -41.67 -11.92
N MET A 345 -4.48 -41.42 -12.93
CA MET A 345 -5.21 -40.17 -13.11
C MET A 345 -6.42 -40.09 -12.18
N VAL A 346 -7.06 -41.20 -11.84
CA VAL A 346 -8.28 -41.19 -11.05
C VAL A 346 -8.00 -40.75 -9.61
N GLY A 347 -8.78 -39.80 -9.12
CA GLY A 347 -8.65 -39.21 -7.78
C GLY A 347 -7.73 -37.99 -7.70
N LYS A 348 -6.95 -37.70 -8.76
CA LYS A 348 -6.09 -36.48 -8.74
C LYS A 348 -6.93 -35.22 -8.83
N LYS A 349 -6.50 -34.19 -8.06
CA LYS A 349 -6.96 -32.83 -8.19
C LYS A 349 -6.10 -32.14 -9.23
N VAL A 350 -6.69 -31.46 -10.18
CA VAL A 350 -6.01 -30.87 -11.32
C VAL A 350 -6.54 -29.47 -11.61
N MET A 351 -5.70 -28.60 -12.19
CA MET A 351 -6.11 -27.28 -12.66
C MET A 351 -6.72 -27.40 -14.05
N VAL A 352 -7.90 -26.80 -14.24
CA VAL A 352 -8.70 -26.92 -15.47
C VAL A 352 -9.13 -25.56 -15.98
N LEU A 353 -8.85 -25.26 -17.25
CA LEU A 353 -9.50 -24.16 -17.96
C LEU A 353 -10.87 -24.63 -18.45
N VAL A 354 -11.95 -24.05 -17.88
CA VAL A 354 -13.32 -24.60 -17.98
C VAL A 354 -14.20 -23.91 -19.01
N ASN A 355 -13.81 -22.72 -19.51
CA ASN A 355 -14.62 -21.93 -20.43
C ASN A 355 -14.12 -21.94 -21.89
N LEU A 356 -13.29 -22.93 -22.24
CA LEU A 356 -12.92 -23.15 -23.63
C LEU A 356 -14.13 -23.68 -24.45
N LYS A 357 -14.22 -23.25 -25.70
CA LYS A 357 -15.17 -23.83 -26.65
C LYS A 357 -14.87 -25.32 -26.84
N PRO A 358 -15.88 -26.21 -26.74
CA PRO A 358 -15.68 -27.63 -26.94
C PRO A 358 -15.06 -27.96 -28.30
N ALA A 359 -14.05 -28.82 -28.30
CA ALA A 359 -13.33 -29.24 -29.51
C ALA A 359 -13.27 -30.77 -29.61
N LYS A 360 -13.27 -31.31 -30.82
CA LYS A 360 -13.12 -32.75 -31.04
C LYS A 360 -11.66 -33.13 -31.27
N LEU A 361 -11.10 -33.97 -30.39
CA LEU A 361 -9.74 -34.51 -30.48
C LEU A 361 -9.81 -36.01 -30.76
N ALA A 362 -9.28 -36.47 -31.87
CA ALA A 362 -9.39 -37.86 -32.35
C ALA A 362 -10.82 -38.41 -32.35
N GLY A 363 -11.83 -37.54 -32.56
CA GLY A 363 -13.25 -37.92 -32.60
C GLY A 363 -13.96 -37.88 -31.23
N VAL A 364 -13.24 -37.60 -30.13
CA VAL A 364 -13.78 -37.46 -28.76
C VAL A 364 -13.90 -36.00 -28.43
N LEU A 365 -15.04 -35.58 -27.85
CA LEU A 365 -15.29 -34.18 -27.46
C LEU A 365 -14.50 -33.82 -26.20
N SER A 366 -13.78 -32.69 -26.22
CA SER A 366 -13.13 -32.11 -25.04
C SER A 366 -13.85 -30.78 -24.71
N GLU A 367 -14.28 -30.61 -23.45
CA GLU A 367 -15.05 -29.46 -22.96
C GLU A 367 -14.22 -28.54 -22.05
N GLY A 368 -12.92 -28.66 -22.10
CA GLY A 368 -11.95 -27.87 -21.33
C GLY A 368 -10.53 -28.37 -21.57
N MET A 369 -9.59 -27.84 -20.81
CA MET A 369 -8.17 -28.20 -20.91
C MET A 369 -7.56 -28.41 -19.53
N LEU A 370 -6.81 -29.52 -19.37
CA LEU A 370 -5.93 -29.71 -18.20
C LEU A 370 -4.66 -28.90 -18.37
N LEU A 371 -4.19 -28.26 -17.31
CA LEU A 371 -2.92 -27.53 -17.32
C LEU A 371 -1.77 -28.47 -16.95
N CYS A 372 -0.69 -28.40 -17.72
CA CYS A 372 0.53 -29.16 -17.50
C CYS A 372 1.72 -28.23 -17.69
N ALA A 373 2.76 -28.43 -16.88
CA ALA A 373 4.08 -27.88 -17.15
C ALA A 373 4.86 -28.87 -18.05
N GLU A 374 5.74 -28.34 -18.90
CA GLU A 374 6.60 -29.12 -19.80
C GLU A 374 8.05 -28.70 -19.54
N ASP A 375 8.95 -29.69 -19.36
CA ASP A 375 10.39 -29.44 -19.22
C ASP A 375 11.13 -29.38 -20.56
N ALA A 376 12.43 -29.09 -20.56
CA ALA A 376 13.26 -28.97 -21.75
C ALA A 376 13.35 -30.27 -22.56
N GLU A 377 13.16 -31.43 -21.92
CA GLU A 377 13.14 -32.75 -22.55
C GLU A 377 11.75 -33.13 -23.10
N GLY A 378 10.73 -32.27 -22.88
CA GLY A 378 9.35 -32.50 -23.30
C GLY A 378 8.58 -33.44 -22.39
N ASN A 379 8.99 -33.60 -21.12
CA ASN A 379 8.21 -34.31 -20.12
C ASN A 379 7.11 -33.39 -19.58
N LEU A 380 5.92 -33.99 -19.36
CA LEU A 380 4.74 -33.23 -18.89
C LEU A 380 4.41 -33.61 -17.44
N ALA A 381 4.21 -32.58 -16.61
CA ALA A 381 3.70 -32.71 -15.26
C ALA A 381 2.35 -31.98 -15.12
N LEU A 382 1.35 -32.64 -14.50
CA LEU A 382 0.06 -32.01 -14.21
C LEU A 382 0.20 -30.95 -13.13
N LEU A 383 -0.40 -29.80 -13.36
CA LEU A 383 -0.52 -28.78 -12.31
C LEU A 383 -1.63 -29.21 -11.31
N THR A 384 -1.25 -29.33 -10.05
CA THR A 384 -2.11 -29.78 -8.96
C THR A 384 -2.06 -28.74 -7.83
N PRO A 385 -3.16 -28.54 -7.10
CA PRO A 385 -3.11 -27.67 -5.92
C PRO A 385 -2.24 -28.32 -4.84
N GLU A 386 -1.29 -27.59 -4.28
CA GLU A 386 -0.41 -28.04 -3.18
C GLU A 386 -1.20 -28.40 -1.92
N LYS A 387 -2.25 -27.66 -1.61
CA LYS A 387 -3.12 -27.89 -0.46
C LYS A 387 -4.43 -28.54 -0.89
N PRO A 388 -5.09 -29.33 0.00
CA PRO A 388 -6.39 -29.91 -0.31
C PRO A 388 -7.43 -28.85 -0.63
N MET A 389 -7.91 -28.81 -1.88
CA MET A 389 -8.95 -27.91 -2.35
C MET A 389 -10.20 -28.68 -2.79
N PRO A 390 -11.41 -28.12 -2.60
CA PRO A 390 -12.62 -28.76 -3.10
C PRO A 390 -12.68 -28.69 -4.64
N ALA A 391 -13.28 -29.70 -5.28
CA ALA A 391 -13.54 -29.65 -6.71
C ALA A 391 -14.52 -28.51 -7.03
N GLY A 392 -14.18 -27.65 -7.98
CA GLY A 392 -14.93 -26.45 -8.33
C GLY A 392 -14.41 -25.17 -7.68
N ALA A 393 -13.36 -25.23 -6.83
CA ALA A 393 -12.72 -24.03 -6.32
C ALA A 393 -12.22 -23.18 -7.49
N PRO A 394 -12.52 -21.86 -7.53
CA PRO A 394 -11.95 -20.96 -8.52
C PRO A 394 -10.43 -20.86 -8.33
N ILE A 395 -9.74 -20.56 -9.41
CA ILE A 395 -8.32 -20.26 -9.45
C ILE A 395 -8.25 -18.85 -10.02
N GLU A 396 -7.79 -17.93 -9.16
CA GLU A 396 -7.70 -16.48 -9.43
C GLU A 396 -6.26 -16.03 -9.45
#